data_a21c201cf053063374726ff9b88f9177
#
_entry.id   a21c201cf053063374726ff9b88f9177
#
_cell.length_a   1.000
_cell.length_b   1.000
_cell.length_c   1.000
_cell.angle_alpha   90.00
_cell.angle_beta   90.00
_cell.angle_gamma   90.00
#
_symmetry.space_group_name_H-M   'P 1'
#
loop_
_entity.id
_entity.type
_entity.pdbx_description
1 polymer ?
#
loop_
_entity_poly.entity_id
_entity_poly.type
_entity_poly.pdbx_seq_one_letter_code
_entity_poly.pdbx_strand_id
1 'polypeptide(L)'
;ADAEGIPSTYDVLSGSSLVSAIVPTLLGDVAPASIALSSADMDFMSLGRERLLAQALDEVDGSYDFAIIDTPPNLGVLAWNSLYASSAALVLTSPDVFRNQDFPQLSQTFALLRRSFNPSFKVMGVAMTRVSASREGEAEHIAHIAQASQDAGFALLKTTVREGCGSKLMGEMSSGDVSVPRLPRDYADLTQEVLSYFEGR
;
A
#
# COMPACT_ATOMS: atom_id res chain seq x y z
N ALA A 1 10.63 -5.86 19.49
CA ALA A 1 11.16 -7.20 19.71
C ALA A 1 11.58 -7.71 18.35
N ASP A 2 12.88 -7.92 18.16
CA ASP A 2 13.40 -8.60 16.98
C ASP A 2 12.79 -10.00 16.98
N ALA A 3 12.06 -10.33 15.91
CA ALA A 3 11.43 -11.66 15.76
C ALA A 3 12.52 -12.65 15.32
N GLU A 4 13.49 -12.93 16.20
CA GLU A 4 14.51 -13.92 15.94
C GLU A 4 13.84 -15.28 15.66
N GLY A 5 14.04 -15.78 14.42
CA GLY A 5 13.52 -17.07 13.99
C GLY A 5 12.19 -17.07 13.24
N ILE A 6 11.53 -15.91 13.07
CA ILE A 6 10.33 -15.80 12.23
C ILE A 6 10.76 -15.40 10.80
N PRO A 7 10.33 -16.14 9.76
CA PRO A 7 10.61 -15.76 8.37
C PRO A 7 10.06 -14.37 8.05
N SER A 8 10.78 -13.61 7.25
CA SER A 8 10.35 -12.32 6.73
C SER A 8 9.69 -12.47 5.34
N THR A 9 9.10 -11.41 4.83
CA THR A 9 8.60 -11.37 3.45
C THR A 9 9.69 -11.70 2.42
N TYR A 10 10.97 -11.35 2.69
CA TYR A 10 12.09 -11.77 1.83
C TYR A 10 12.22 -13.30 1.78
N ASP A 11 12.14 -13.99 2.94
CA ASP A 11 12.22 -15.44 3.01
C ASP A 11 11.03 -16.10 2.30
N VAL A 12 9.85 -15.50 2.41
CA VAL A 12 8.64 -15.95 1.68
C VAL A 12 8.85 -15.84 0.17
N LEU A 13 9.33 -14.71 -0.34
CA LEU A 13 9.65 -14.53 -1.76
C LEU A 13 10.78 -15.47 -2.22
N SER A 14 11.62 -15.94 -1.30
CA SER A 14 12.67 -16.94 -1.53
C SER A 14 12.19 -18.39 -1.45
N GLY A 15 10.89 -18.62 -1.13
CA GLY A 15 10.26 -19.94 -1.12
C GLY A 15 9.88 -20.50 0.26
N SER A 16 9.99 -19.71 1.32
CA SER A 16 9.42 -20.08 2.62
C SER A 16 7.91 -19.93 2.61
N SER A 17 7.20 -20.73 3.42
CA SER A 17 5.75 -20.62 3.55
C SER A 17 5.33 -19.27 4.16
N LEU A 18 4.33 -18.61 3.56
CA LEU A 18 3.75 -17.39 4.10
C LEU A 18 3.13 -17.62 5.47
N VAL A 19 2.48 -18.77 5.68
CA VAL A 19 1.88 -19.12 6.97
C VAL A 19 2.91 -19.07 8.10
N SER A 20 4.15 -19.50 7.84
CA SER A 20 5.23 -19.47 8.84
C SER A 20 5.76 -18.06 9.14
N ALA A 21 5.51 -17.10 8.24
CA ALA A 21 5.94 -15.71 8.39
C ALA A 21 4.88 -14.81 9.05
N ILE A 22 3.64 -15.31 9.21
CA ILE A 22 2.55 -14.53 9.78
C ILE A 22 2.71 -14.40 11.30
N VAL A 23 2.68 -13.17 11.79
CA VAL A 23 2.75 -12.81 13.20
C VAL A 23 1.43 -12.16 13.62
N PRO A 24 0.67 -12.74 14.54
CA PRO A 24 -0.51 -12.10 15.09
C PRO A 24 -0.18 -10.82 15.85
N THR A 25 -0.92 -9.76 15.59
CA THR A 25 -0.80 -8.48 16.33
C THR A 25 -2.16 -7.99 16.81
N LEU A 26 -2.17 -6.95 17.64
CA LEU A 26 -3.42 -6.32 18.11
C LEU A 26 -4.27 -5.70 16.99
N LEU A 27 -3.65 -5.35 15.86
CA LEU A 27 -4.31 -4.69 14.74
C LEU A 27 -4.59 -5.62 13.55
N GLY A 28 -4.25 -6.90 13.68
CA GLY A 28 -4.34 -7.90 12.62
C GLY A 28 -3.03 -8.63 12.45
N ASP A 29 -3.01 -9.59 11.57
CA ASP A 29 -1.86 -10.41 11.29
C ASP A 29 -0.88 -9.69 10.34
N VAL A 30 0.42 -9.84 10.55
CA VAL A 30 1.48 -9.17 9.78
C VAL A 30 2.52 -10.17 9.31
N ALA A 31 2.86 -10.15 8.02
CA ALA A 31 4.08 -10.74 7.50
C ALA A 31 5.17 -9.66 7.46
N PRO A 32 6.21 -9.73 8.31
CA PRO A 32 7.15 -8.65 8.49
C PRO A 32 8.13 -8.53 7.32
N ALA A 33 8.51 -7.30 6.98
CA ALA A 33 9.63 -7.02 6.10
C ALA A 33 10.98 -7.22 6.83
N SER A 34 12.04 -7.42 6.05
CA SER A 34 13.42 -7.40 6.55
C SER A 34 14.30 -6.52 5.66
N ILE A 35 15.46 -6.16 6.17
CA ILE A 35 16.47 -5.40 5.40
C ILE A 35 16.92 -6.14 4.13
N ALA A 36 16.81 -7.47 4.10
CA ALA A 36 17.15 -8.28 2.94
C ALA A 36 16.32 -7.93 1.70
N LEU A 37 15.11 -7.36 1.85
CA LEU A 37 14.31 -6.87 0.72
C LEU A 37 15.02 -5.76 -0.09
N SER A 38 16.03 -5.10 0.48
CA SER A 38 16.82 -4.10 -0.25
C SER A 38 17.63 -4.67 -1.43
N SER A 39 17.94 -5.97 -1.41
CA SER A 39 18.65 -6.69 -2.48
C SER A 39 17.71 -7.41 -3.46
N ALA A 40 16.39 -7.33 -3.25
CA ALA A 40 15.41 -8.12 -4.00
C ALA A 40 15.50 -7.97 -5.53
N ASP A 41 15.81 -6.77 -6.04
CA ASP A 41 15.96 -6.52 -7.48
C ASP A 41 17.14 -7.31 -8.10
N MET A 42 18.18 -7.62 -7.31
CA MET A 42 19.33 -8.43 -7.72
C MET A 42 19.10 -9.92 -7.48
N ASP A 43 18.44 -10.28 -6.38
CA ASP A 43 18.28 -11.67 -5.97
C ASP A 43 17.18 -12.39 -6.77
N PHE A 44 16.11 -11.69 -7.10
CA PHE A 44 14.98 -12.24 -7.87
C PHE A 44 15.09 -11.88 -9.35
N MET A 45 16.04 -12.49 -10.08
CA MET A 45 16.27 -12.22 -11.51
C MET A 45 15.66 -13.28 -12.45
N SER A 46 15.00 -14.31 -11.91
CA SER A 46 14.41 -15.40 -12.71
C SER A 46 13.14 -14.98 -13.46
N LEU A 47 12.78 -15.73 -14.50
CA LEU A 47 11.49 -15.60 -15.17
C LEU A 47 10.35 -15.94 -14.21
N GLY A 48 9.27 -15.15 -14.21
CA GLY A 48 8.13 -15.36 -13.31
C GLY A 48 8.28 -14.74 -11.92
N ARG A 49 9.38 -14.01 -11.71
CA ARG A 49 9.68 -13.33 -10.42
C ARG A 49 8.59 -12.35 -9.95
N GLU A 50 7.74 -11.88 -10.85
CA GLU A 50 6.61 -11.01 -10.54
C GLU A 50 5.43 -11.72 -9.87
N ARG A 51 5.45 -13.05 -9.79
CA ARG A 51 4.36 -13.89 -9.26
C ARG A 51 4.63 -14.47 -7.87
N LEU A 52 5.81 -14.25 -7.32
CA LEU A 52 6.24 -14.90 -6.07
C LEU A 52 5.28 -14.58 -4.92
N LEU A 53 4.88 -13.32 -4.78
CA LEU A 53 3.95 -12.91 -3.73
C LEU A 53 2.53 -13.46 -3.96
N ALA A 54 2.06 -13.50 -5.21
CA ALA A 54 0.75 -14.08 -5.52
C ALA A 54 0.69 -15.57 -5.15
N GLN A 55 1.75 -16.34 -5.51
CA GLN A 55 1.86 -17.74 -5.14
C GLN A 55 1.91 -17.96 -3.63
N ALA A 56 2.57 -17.08 -2.89
CA ALA A 56 2.60 -17.15 -1.43
C ALA A 56 1.23 -16.83 -0.82
N LEU A 57 0.49 -15.88 -1.38
CA LEU A 57 -0.85 -15.51 -0.89
C LEU A 57 -1.89 -16.63 -1.13
N ASP A 58 -1.69 -17.50 -2.13
CA ASP A 58 -2.54 -18.67 -2.36
C ASP A 58 -2.59 -19.61 -1.13
N GLU A 59 -1.52 -19.63 -0.30
CA GLU A 59 -1.47 -20.45 0.93
C GLU A 59 -2.50 -20.02 1.99
N VAL A 60 -2.93 -18.76 1.94
CA VAL A 60 -3.83 -18.16 2.93
C VAL A 60 -5.16 -17.71 2.30
N ASP A 61 -5.43 -18.12 1.06
CA ASP A 61 -6.68 -17.80 0.38
C ASP A 61 -7.90 -18.28 1.18
N GLY A 62 -8.88 -17.38 1.31
CA GLY A 62 -10.09 -17.63 2.14
C GLY A 62 -9.89 -17.52 3.65
N SER A 63 -8.66 -17.27 4.14
CA SER A 63 -8.41 -17.08 5.58
C SER A 63 -8.57 -15.63 6.03
N TYR A 64 -8.56 -14.68 5.11
CA TYR A 64 -8.65 -13.25 5.37
C TYR A 64 -9.65 -12.58 4.42
N ASP A 65 -10.38 -11.56 4.92
CA ASP A 65 -11.24 -10.72 4.09
C ASP A 65 -10.41 -9.74 3.23
N PHE A 66 -9.29 -9.25 3.77
CA PHE A 66 -8.38 -8.31 3.11
C PHE A 66 -6.92 -8.65 3.40
N ALA A 67 -6.08 -8.51 2.37
CA ALA A 67 -4.63 -8.44 2.48
C ALA A 67 -4.17 -7.05 2.01
N ILE A 68 -3.47 -6.31 2.86
CA ILE A 68 -2.93 -4.98 2.56
C ILE A 68 -1.43 -5.13 2.33
N ILE A 69 -0.97 -4.72 1.14
CA ILE A 69 0.44 -4.79 0.76
C ILE A 69 1.02 -3.38 0.76
N ASP A 70 1.90 -3.09 1.72
CA ASP A 70 2.71 -1.87 1.71
C ASP A 70 3.84 -2.02 0.69
N THR A 71 4.01 -1.02 -0.18
CA THR A 71 4.92 -1.08 -1.31
C THR A 71 6.01 -0.01 -1.24
N PRO A 72 7.26 -0.32 -1.67
CA PRO A 72 8.28 0.71 -1.80
C PRO A 72 7.91 1.71 -2.91
N PRO A 73 8.45 2.94 -2.87
CA PRO A 73 8.12 4.00 -3.83
C PRO A 73 8.70 3.78 -5.23
N ASN A 74 9.58 2.79 -5.43
CA ASN A 74 10.19 2.46 -6.71
C ASN A 74 9.43 1.33 -7.43
N LEU A 75 9.44 1.33 -8.77
CA LEU A 75 8.82 0.29 -9.61
C LEU A 75 9.75 -0.91 -9.85
N GLY A 76 10.45 -1.38 -8.80
CA GLY A 76 11.28 -2.58 -8.81
C GLY A 76 10.48 -3.89 -8.69
N VAL A 77 11.18 -5.01 -8.51
CA VAL A 77 10.56 -6.35 -8.42
C VAL A 77 9.52 -6.46 -7.31
N LEU A 78 9.72 -5.77 -6.18
CA LEU A 78 8.76 -5.78 -5.07
C LEU A 78 7.45 -5.11 -5.44
N ALA A 79 7.50 -3.94 -6.12
CA ALA A 79 6.29 -3.26 -6.58
C ALA A 79 5.54 -4.10 -7.63
N TRP A 80 6.26 -4.75 -8.58
CA TRP A 80 5.63 -5.65 -9.54
C TRP A 80 4.97 -6.86 -8.89
N ASN A 81 5.59 -7.48 -7.87
CA ASN A 81 4.98 -8.56 -7.09
C ASN A 81 3.69 -8.10 -6.40
N SER A 82 3.74 -6.92 -5.77
CA SER A 82 2.58 -6.33 -5.08
C SER A 82 1.44 -6.06 -6.06
N LEU A 83 1.73 -5.45 -7.20
CA LEU A 83 0.73 -5.13 -8.23
C LEU A 83 0.16 -6.40 -8.89
N TYR A 84 1.01 -7.40 -9.13
CA TYR A 84 0.57 -8.68 -9.70
C TYR A 84 -0.40 -9.41 -8.77
N ALA A 85 -0.09 -9.44 -7.48
CA ALA A 85 -0.86 -10.13 -6.46
C ALA A 85 -2.14 -9.39 -6.05
N SER A 86 -2.25 -8.08 -6.35
CA SER A 86 -3.36 -7.24 -5.87
C SER A 86 -4.57 -7.29 -6.81
N SER A 87 -5.77 -7.26 -6.24
CA SER A 87 -7.02 -7.01 -6.97
C SER A 87 -7.23 -5.52 -7.25
N ALA A 88 -6.73 -4.65 -6.39
CA ALA A 88 -6.84 -3.21 -6.53
C ALA A 88 -5.67 -2.47 -5.86
N ALA A 89 -5.39 -1.24 -6.32
CA ALA A 89 -4.43 -0.34 -5.69
C ALA A 89 -5.08 0.98 -5.27
N LEU A 90 -4.69 1.46 -4.09
CA LEU A 90 -4.91 2.83 -3.64
C LEU A 90 -3.59 3.60 -3.85
N VAL A 91 -3.63 4.66 -4.65
CA VAL A 91 -2.46 5.52 -4.87
C VAL A 91 -2.40 6.57 -3.77
N LEU A 92 -1.29 6.63 -3.05
CA LEU A 92 -1.06 7.63 -2.02
C LEU A 92 -0.15 8.73 -2.55
N THR A 93 -0.50 9.99 -2.29
CA THR A 93 0.33 11.15 -2.61
C THR A 93 0.24 12.20 -1.52
N SER A 94 1.14 13.18 -1.54
CA SER A 94 1.09 14.32 -0.65
C SER A 94 1.55 15.59 -1.36
N PRO A 95 1.03 16.77 -0.97
CA PRO A 95 1.33 18.03 -1.65
C PRO A 95 2.81 18.39 -1.71
N ASP A 96 3.60 17.95 -0.73
CA ASP A 96 5.02 18.24 -0.59
C ASP A 96 5.96 17.35 -1.43
N VAL A 97 5.50 16.18 -1.90
CA VAL A 97 6.33 15.25 -2.67
C VAL A 97 5.84 15.00 -4.10
N PHE A 98 4.63 15.44 -4.44
CA PHE A 98 4.04 15.22 -5.75
C PHE A 98 4.88 15.82 -6.88
N ARG A 99 5.05 15.06 -7.97
CA ARG A 99 5.69 15.48 -9.21
C ARG A 99 4.76 15.23 -10.40
N ASN A 100 4.76 16.16 -11.37
CA ASN A 100 3.86 16.08 -12.53
C ASN A 100 3.96 14.79 -13.35
N GLN A 101 5.10 14.11 -13.31
CA GLN A 101 5.34 12.87 -14.06
C GLN A 101 4.89 11.59 -13.31
N ASP A 102 4.54 11.69 -12.02
CA ASP A 102 4.23 10.51 -11.20
C ASP A 102 2.97 9.78 -11.70
N PHE A 103 1.87 10.49 -11.90
CA PHE A 103 0.62 9.88 -12.35
C PHE A 103 0.65 9.35 -13.79
N PRO A 104 1.21 10.06 -14.79
CA PRO A 104 1.39 9.50 -16.13
C PRO A 104 2.22 8.21 -16.13
N GLN A 105 3.28 8.14 -15.34
CA GLN A 105 4.12 6.94 -15.23
C GLN A 105 3.35 5.78 -14.58
N LEU A 106 2.60 6.03 -13.51
CA LEU A 106 1.73 5.04 -12.87
C LEU A 106 0.63 4.56 -13.81
N SER A 107 -0.01 5.46 -14.55
CA SER A 107 -1.04 5.11 -15.53
C SER A 107 -0.52 4.16 -16.59
N GLN A 108 0.67 4.40 -17.13
CA GLN A 108 1.34 3.50 -18.09
C GLN A 108 1.65 2.14 -17.46
N THR A 109 2.17 2.13 -16.22
CA THR A 109 2.49 0.91 -15.48
C THR A 109 1.23 0.06 -15.24
N PHE A 110 0.14 0.67 -14.80
CA PHE A 110 -1.13 -0.03 -14.59
C PHE A 110 -1.78 -0.51 -15.90
N ALA A 111 -1.62 0.23 -16.98
CA ALA A 111 -2.06 -0.22 -18.30
C ALA A 111 -1.29 -1.46 -18.77
N LEU A 112 0.03 -1.48 -18.56
CA LEU A 112 0.88 -2.63 -18.86
C LEU A 112 0.50 -3.84 -17.98
N LEU A 113 0.31 -3.62 -16.67
CA LEU A 113 -0.10 -4.67 -15.74
C LEU A 113 -1.40 -5.34 -16.21
N ARG A 114 -2.44 -4.54 -16.47
CA ARG A 114 -3.75 -5.05 -16.94
C ARG A 114 -3.64 -5.81 -18.25
N ARG A 115 -2.87 -5.31 -19.20
CA ARG A 115 -2.75 -5.94 -20.53
C ARG A 115 -1.99 -7.27 -20.49
N SER A 116 -0.97 -7.38 -19.63
CA SER A 116 0.01 -8.48 -19.72
C SER A 116 -0.02 -9.46 -18.55
N PHE A 117 -0.52 -9.04 -17.39
CA PHE A 117 -0.32 -9.81 -16.17
C PHE A 117 -1.59 -9.98 -15.32
N ASN A 118 -2.36 -8.91 -15.09
CA ASN A 118 -3.53 -8.94 -14.22
C ASN A 118 -4.69 -8.13 -14.84
N PRO A 119 -5.48 -8.71 -15.76
CA PRO A 119 -6.58 -8.02 -16.45
C PRO A 119 -7.67 -7.50 -15.52
N SER A 120 -7.85 -8.12 -14.35
CA SER A 120 -8.85 -7.74 -13.35
C SER A 120 -8.41 -6.61 -12.43
N PHE A 121 -7.13 -6.24 -12.45
CA PHE A 121 -6.56 -5.20 -11.59
C PHE A 121 -7.27 -3.85 -11.76
N LYS A 122 -7.57 -3.20 -10.66
CA LYS A 122 -8.24 -1.90 -10.63
C LYS A 122 -7.46 -0.87 -9.82
N VAL A 123 -7.74 0.41 -10.09
CA VAL A 123 -7.26 1.53 -9.28
C VAL A 123 -8.46 2.10 -8.54
N MET A 124 -8.42 2.08 -7.22
CA MET A 124 -9.48 2.64 -6.38
C MET A 124 -9.55 4.16 -6.52
N GLY A 125 -8.39 4.79 -6.61
CA GLY A 125 -8.22 6.22 -6.76
C GLY A 125 -6.95 6.71 -6.10
N VAL A 126 -6.84 8.03 -5.97
CA VAL A 126 -5.74 8.73 -5.32
C VAL A 126 -6.22 9.29 -3.99
N ALA A 127 -5.56 8.96 -2.89
CA ALA A 127 -5.78 9.56 -1.58
C ALA A 127 -4.64 10.53 -1.26
N MET A 128 -4.99 11.73 -0.83
CA MET A 128 -4.02 12.72 -0.37
C MET A 128 -3.74 12.56 1.11
N THR A 129 -2.47 12.52 1.46
CA THR A 129 -1.97 12.42 2.83
C THR A 129 -1.10 13.62 3.19
N ARG A 130 -0.82 13.81 4.48
CA ARG A 130 0.03 14.89 4.99
C ARG A 130 -0.44 16.29 4.58
N VAL A 131 -1.75 16.46 4.42
CA VAL A 131 -2.37 17.75 4.08
C VAL A 131 -2.33 18.67 5.29
N SER A 132 -1.87 19.90 5.11
CA SER A 132 -1.75 20.91 6.17
C SER A 132 -2.50 22.19 5.81
N ALA A 133 -3.58 22.49 6.53
CA ALA A 133 -4.36 23.72 6.30
C ALA A 133 -3.58 25.03 6.58
N SER A 134 -2.44 24.93 7.28
CA SER A 134 -1.60 26.09 7.65
C SER A 134 -0.45 26.35 6.66
N ARG A 135 -0.21 25.46 5.70
CA ARG A 135 0.89 25.61 4.73
C ARG A 135 0.48 26.58 3.62
N GLU A 136 1.31 27.60 3.37
CA GLU A 136 1.10 28.55 2.27
C GLU A 136 1.12 27.83 0.92
N GLY A 137 0.18 28.15 0.03
CA GLY A 137 0.06 27.52 -1.30
C GLY A 137 -0.50 26.10 -1.31
N GLU A 138 -0.88 25.51 -0.17
CA GLU A 138 -1.39 24.14 -0.08
C GLU A 138 -2.63 23.92 -0.98
N ALA A 139 -3.55 24.87 -1.01
CA ALA A 139 -4.76 24.77 -1.84
C ALA A 139 -4.44 24.70 -3.35
N GLU A 140 -3.43 25.43 -3.79
CA GLU A 140 -2.96 25.40 -5.19
C GLU A 140 -2.31 24.06 -5.53
N HIS A 141 -1.50 23.52 -4.61
CA HIS A 141 -0.89 22.19 -4.77
C HIS A 141 -1.96 21.09 -4.83
N ILE A 142 -2.97 21.15 -3.97
CA ILE A 142 -4.09 20.22 -3.97
C ILE A 142 -4.86 20.29 -5.30
N ALA A 143 -5.16 21.49 -5.80
CA ALA A 143 -5.84 21.68 -7.07
C ALA A 143 -5.01 21.13 -8.25
N HIS A 144 -3.71 21.34 -8.22
CA HIS A 144 -2.79 20.80 -9.21
C HIS A 144 -2.76 19.25 -9.20
N ILE A 145 -2.67 18.64 -8.02
CA ILE A 145 -2.72 17.18 -7.87
C ILE A 145 -4.06 16.64 -8.38
N ALA A 146 -5.17 17.30 -8.06
CA ALA A 146 -6.49 16.90 -8.52
C ALA A 146 -6.58 16.91 -10.06
N GLN A 147 -6.09 17.96 -10.70
CA GLN A 147 -6.06 18.06 -12.17
C GLN A 147 -5.16 16.97 -12.78
N ALA A 148 -3.93 16.81 -12.28
CA ALA A 148 -2.99 15.81 -12.78
C ALA A 148 -3.50 14.36 -12.60
N SER A 149 -4.19 14.09 -11.50
CA SER A 149 -4.87 12.81 -11.24
C SER A 149 -5.95 12.54 -12.29
N GLN A 150 -6.80 13.53 -12.55
CA GLN A 150 -7.88 13.44 -13.54
C GLN A 150 -7.32 13.24 -14.95
N ASP A 151 -6.28 13.97 -15.34
CA ASP A 151 -5.62 13.86 -16.65
C ASP A 151 -5.01 12.46 -16.87
N ALA A 152 -4.55 11.82 -15.80
CA ALA A 152 -4.04 10.45 -15.82
C ALA A 152 -5.13 9.36 -15.72
N GLY A 153 -6.41 9.77 -15.59
CA GLY A 153 -7.56 8.86 -15.49
C GLY A 153 -7.78 8.26 -14.11
N PHE A 154 -7.27 8.90 -13.05
CA PHE A 154 -7.48 8.48 -11.67
C PHE A 154 -8.52 9.36 -10.97
N ALA A 155 -9.45 8.73 -10.26
CA ALA A 155 -10.36 9.44 -9.37
C ALA A 155 -9.60 9.92 -8.12
N LEU A 156 -9.81 11.17 -7.70
CA LEU A 156 -9.36 11.63 -6.40
C LEU A 156 -10.38 11.22 -5.34
N LEU A 157 -9.93 10.61 -4.25
CA LEU A 157 -10.78 10.30 -3.11
C LEU A 157 -11.21 11.58 -2.41
N LYS A 158 -12.39 11.54 -1.79
CA LYS A 158 -12.93 12.69 -1.04
C LYS A 158 -12.19 12.91 0.26
N THR A 159 -11.78 11.81 0.90
CA THR A 159 -11.08 11.85 2.18
C THR A 159 -9.61 12.21 1.98
N THR A 160 -9.16 13.18 2.78
CA THR A 160 -7.74 13.55 2.91
C THR A 160 -7.25 13.24 4.32
N VAL A 161 -6.00 12.79 4.44
CA VAL A 161 -5.37 12.54 5.73
C VAL A 161 -4.47 13.71 6.10
N ARG A 162 -4.78 14.38 7.20
CA ARG A 162 -4.02 15.54 7.68
C ARG A 162 -2.64 15.15 8.21
N GLU A 163 -1.73 16.09 8.12
CA GLU A 163 -0.40 15.96 8.71
C GLU A 163 -0.50 15.73 10.23
N GLY A 164 0.34 14.83 10.77
CA GLY A 164 0.38 14.50 12.19
C GLY A 164 -0.71 13.53 12.69
N CYS A 165 -1.69 13.15 11.87
CA CYS A 165 -2.69 12.16 12.28
C CYS A 165 -2.07 10.81 12.71
N GLY A 166 -1.04 10.35 11.97
CA GLY A 166 -0.36 9.09 12.27
C GLY A 166 0.49 9.12 13.54
N SER A 167 1.09 10.26 13.88
CA SER A 167 1.95 10.38 15.06
C SER A 167 1.18 10.19 16.38
N LYS A 168 -0.09 10.57 16.42
CA LYS A 168 -0.95 10.33 17.59
C LYS A 168 -1.22 8.85 17.79
N LEU A 169 -1.53 8.13 16.72
CA LEU A 169 -1.74 6.68 16.76
C LEU A 169 -0.48 5.95 17.22
N MET A 170 0.68 6.32 16.69
CA MET A 170 1.97 5.75 17.09
C MET A 170 2.30 6.04 18.56
N GLY A 171 1.97 7.23 19.07
CA GLY A 171 2.14 7.60 20.46
C GLY A 171 1.29 6.76 21.41
N GLU A 172 0.02 6.51 21.07
CA GLU A 172 -0.88 5.66 21.84
C GLU A 172 -0.40 4.20 21.87
N MET A 173 0.06 3.65 20.74
CA MET A 173 0.63 2.30 20.66
C MET A 173 1.92 2.14 21.48
N SER A 174 2.73 3.19 21.59
CA SER A 174 4.00 3.17 22.33
C SER A 174 3.82 3.29 23.83
N SER A 175 2.68 3.73 24.33
CA SER A 175 2.41 3.94 25.76
C SER A 175 2.23 2.65 26.56
N GLY A 176 2.22 1.48 25.91
CA GLY A 176 2.05 0.18 26.57
C GLY A 176 0.63 -0.11 27.06
N ASP A 177 -0.32 0.73 26.72
CA ASP A 177 -1.75 0.46 26.95
C ASP A 177 -2.20 -0.65 25.99
N VAL A 178 -2.74 -1.74 26.53
CA VAL A 178 -3.14 -2.95 25.78
C VAL A 178 -4.46 -2.74 25.02
N SER A 179 -5.07 -1.57 25.12
CA SER A 179 -6.28 -1.24 24.37
C SER A 179 -5.96 -0.94 22.91
N VAL A 180 -6.81 -1.45 22.00
CA VAL A 180 -6.74 -1.09 20.58
C VAL A 180 -6.87 0.42 20.45
N PRO A 181 -5.87 1.14 19.90
CA PRO A 181 -5.91 2.60 19.84
C PRO A 181 -7.09 3.04 18.96
N ARG A 182 -7.74 4.12 19.39
CA ARG A 182 -8.86 4.69 18.62
C ARG A 182 -8.30 5.28 17.32
N LEU A 183 -8.78 4.76 16.18
CA LEU A 183 -8.37 5.24 14.89
C LEU A 183 -8.68 6.75 14.72
N PRO A 184 -7.71 7.60 14.34
CA PRO A 184 -7.97 8.98 14.04
C PRO A 184 -9.06 9.12 12.95
N ARG A 185 -9.91 10.14 13.06
CA ARG A 185 -11.07 10.32 12.20
C ARG A 185 -10.74 10.25 10.71
N ASP A 186 -9.65 10.89 10.29
CA ASP A 186 -9.25 10.93 8.88
C ASP A 186 -8.97 9.51 8.33
N TYR A 187 -8.33 8.64 9.13
CA TYR A 187 -8.12 7.23 8.74
C TYR A 187 -9.40 6.42 8.77
N ALA A 188 -10.31 6.69 9.73
CA ALA A 188 -11.60 6.04 9.77
C ALA A 188 -12.44 6.39 8.54
N ASP A 189 -12.49 7.66 8.17
CA ASP A 189 -13.21 8.15 6.99
C ASP A 189 -12.59 7.57 5.69
N LEU A 190 -11.25 7.52 5.58
CA LEU A 190 -10.57 6.88 4.46
C LEU A 190 -10.88 5.38 4.38
N THR A 191 -10.88 4.69 5.51
CA THR A 191 -11.22 3.27 5.56
C THR A 191 -12.65 3.03 5.06
N GLN A 192 -13.61 3.84 5.47
CA GLN A 192 -14.99 3.72 4.98
C GLN A 192 -15.09 3.96 3.47
N GLU A 193 -14.37 4.94 2.93
CA GLU A 193 -14.35 5.20 1.50
C GLU A 193 -13.73 4.04 0.71
N VAL A 194 -12.65 3.43 1.23
CA VAL A 194 -12.03 2.23 0.65
C VAL A 194 -12.96 1.02 0.72
N LEU A 195 -13.62 0.77 1.86
CA LEU A 195 -14.55 -0.34 2.00
C LEU A 195 -15.76 -0.20 1.06
N SER A 196 -16.32 1.00 0.93
CA SER A 196 -17.42 1.29 0.01
C SER A 196 -17.07 0.97 -1.45
N TYR A 197 -15.79 1.04 -1.83
CA TYR A 197 -15.34 0.63 -3.16
C TYR A 197 -15.54 -0.86 -3.41
N PHE A 198 -15.45 -1.71 -2.38
CA PHE A 198 -15.67 -3.16 -2.49
C PHE A 198 -17.13 -3.57 -2.31
N GLU A 199 -17.91 -2.84 -1.52
CA GLU A 199 -19.34 -3.11 -1.29
C GLU A 199 -20.22 -2.80 -2.51
N GLY A 200 -19.82 -1.88 -3.37
CA GLY A 200 -20.53 -1.48 -4.58
C GLY A 200 -20.40 -2.43 -5.78
N ARG A 201 -19.99 -3.68 -5.55
CA ARG A 201 -19.74 -4.68 -6.60
C ARG A 201 -20.67 -5.87 -6.53
#